data_43f66a9bdaac4dffed2cca053994e3d7
#
_entry.id   43f66a9bdaac4dffed2cca053994e3d7
#
_cell.length_a   1.000
_cell.length_b   1.000
_cell.length_c   1.000
_cell.angle_alpha   90.00
_cell.angle_beta   90.00
_cell.angle_gamma   90.00
#
_symmetry.space_group_name_H-M   'P 1'
#
loop_
_entity.id
_entity.type
_entity.pdbx_description
1 polymer ?
#
loop_
_entity_poly.entity_id
_entity_poly.type
_entity_poly.pdbx_seq_one_letter_code
_entity_poly.pdbx_strand_id
1 'polypeptide(L)'
;MGLGGWLNMENFITGYPATESLQRKALRKALGPEGYHRFFDRFLHDFFAEPDADFVASLGLNSLRVPFSYRHFEDDDRPFELKAQGFTHLDRVVDLCARRGIYTILDLHALPGYQNQHWHSDNPTHWAHFWTHRHFQDRVVNLWEALADRYKDNPWVAGYNPMNEPGDASGEVIGPFYRRLEQAMRAVDPNHILFLDGNRYSTEFDLLGDPMPNTVYTAHDYALPGFVDGGPYPGTSRGRYVDRSVVEQTFLARTEYMRHTGTPIWIGEFGPVYTGDPERDQQRYRLLRDQLEIYAEHAASWALWTYKDIGLQGLVYTPPESAYVQRISPVLEKKARLGVDSWGAVDTGVRHILDPIEETFAKEFPDFDPFPWGSQRWIALLVRHILLAEPLVGDFGRCFEGVSLDEAESLAACFSFDQCARRDRLAETLRQAT
;
A
#
# COMPACT_ATOMS: atom_id res chain seq x y z
N MET A 1 -9.86 -2.67 -7.55
CA MET A 1 -8.73 -1.72 -7.76
C MET A 1 -8.30 -1.15 -6.42
N GLY A 2 -6.99 -1.06 -6.13
CA GLY A 2 -6.44 -0.40 -4.95
C GLY A 2 -6.15 1.07 -5.21
N LEU A 3 -6.62 1.99 -4.35
CA LEU A 3 -6.38 3.43 -4.44
C LEU A 3 -5.19 3.83 -3.54
N GLY A 4 -4.02 3.23 -3.74
CA GLY A 4 -2.80 3.56 -3.00
C GLY A 4 -2.28 4.97 -3.28
N GLY A 5 -1.53 5.54 -2.33
CA GLY A 5 -0.83 6.82 -2.47
C GLY A 5 -1.67 8.06 -2.22
N TRP A 6 -2.90 7.93 -1.75
CA TRP A 6 -3.85 9.01 -1.54
C TRP A 6 -4.02 9.39 -0.05
N LEU A 7 -4.99 8.77 0.65
CA LEU A 7 -5.17 8.98 2.10
C LEU A 7 -4.19 8.17 2.97
N ASN A 8 -3.41 7.33 2.36
CA ASN A 8 -2.17 6.77 2.86
C ASN A 8 -1.13 6.91 1.76
N MET A 9 -0.12 7.74 1.97
CA MET A 9 0.91 7.99 0.96
C MET A 9 2.03 6.97 1.10
N GLU A 10 2.57 6.56 -0.06
CA GLU A 10 3.73 5.69 -0.12
C GLU A 10 4.85 6.31 -0.95
N ASN A 11 6.09 6.08 -0.52
CA ASN A 11 7.27 6.76 -1.03
C ASN A 11 7.57 6.49 -2.51
N PHE A 12 7.18 5.35 -3.05
CA PHE A 12 7.35 5.04 -4.48
C PHE A 12 6.17 5.55 -5.33
N ILE A 13 4.99 5.71 -4.73
CA ILE A 13 3.78 6.16 -5.45
C ILE A 13 3.87 7.64 -5.81
N THR A 14 4.36 8.47 -4.89
CA THR A 14 4.51 9.91 -5.11
C THR A 14 5.95 10.43 -5.09
N GLY A 15 6.93 9.53 -4.95
CA GLY A 15 8.36 9.81 -5.17
C GLY A 15 9.14 10.36 -3.99
N TYR A 16 8.50 10.67 -2.85
CA TYR A 16 9.23 11.13 -1.67
C TYR A 16 10.11 10.03 -1.04
N PRO A 17 11.11 10.34 -0.23
CA PRO A 17 11.87 9.35 0.54
C PRO A 17 11.25 9.10 1.92
N ALA A 18 11.58 7.95 2.55
CA ALA A 18 11.18 7.57 3.89
C ALA A 18 9.65 7.44 4.07
N THR A 19 9.07 8.03 5.13
CA THR A 19 7.67 7.86 5.51
C THR A 19 6.82 9.10 5.25
N GLU A 20 5.49 8.94 5.20
CA GLU A 20 4.54 10.03 4.95
C GLU A 20 4.67 11.16 5.98
N SER A 21 4.76 10.84 7.27
CA SER A 21 4.87 11.84 8.33
C SER A 21 6.15 12.69 8.21
N LEU A 22 7.27 12.08 7.84
CA LEU A 22 8.53 12.79 7.61
C LEU A 22 8.45 13.71 6.39
N GLN A 23 7.90 13.20 5.28
CA GLN A 23 7.67 13.99 4.07
C GLN A 23 6.75 15.18 4.34
N ARG A 24 5.61 14.97 5.02
CA ARG A 24 4.67 16.06 5.36
C ARG A 24 5.32 17.12 6.24
N LYS A 25 6.16 16.72 7.20
CA LYS A 25 6.93 17.64 8.03
C LYS A 25 7.92 18.48 7.20
N ALA A 26 8.61 17.85 6.24
CA ALA A 26 9.54 18.54 5.35
C ALA A 26 8.82 19.54 4.44
N LEU A 27 7.70 19.15 3.83
CA LEU A 27 6.89 20.05 2.99
C LEU A 27 6.30 21.22 3.79
N ARG A 28 5.80 20.97 5.00
CA ARG A 28 5.29 22.03 5.87
C ARG A 28 6.37 23.06 6.21
N LYS A 29 7.61 22.59 6.42
CA LYS A 29 8.76 23.47 6.65
C LYS A 29 9.12 24.30 5.40
N ALA A 30 9.11 23.68 4.22
CA ALA A 30 9.51 24.33 2.97
C ALA A 30 8.47 25.29 2.42
N LEU A 31 7.19 24.90 2.42
CA LEU A 31 6.06 25.67 1.87
C LEU A 31 5.44 26.65 2.88
N GLY A 32 5.76 26.54 4.16
CA GLY A 32 5.02 27.22 5.23
C GLY A 32 3.62 26.63 5.42
N PRO A 33 2.90 27.06 6.49
CA PRO A 33 1.58 26.49 6.80
C PRO A 33 0.56 26.66 5.68
N GLU A 34 0.45 27.84 5.08
CA GLU A 34 -0.53 28.12 4.03
C GLU A 34 -0.23 27.34 2.74
N GLY A 35 1.02 27.36 2.26
CA GLY A 35 1.42 26.61 1.06
C GLY A 35 1.26 25.08 1.25
N TYR A 36 1.54 24.58 2.46
CA TYR A 36 1.30 23.19 2.82
C TYR A 36 -0.18 22.81 2.71
N HIS A 37 -1.08 23.63 3.26
CA HIS A 37 -2.53 23.37 3.18
C HIS A 37 -3.01 23.42 1.74
N ARG A 38 -2.65 24.47 0.96
CA ARG A 38 -3.04 24.55 -0.45
C ARG A 38 -2.57 23.34 -1.28
N PHE A 39 -1.31 22.90 -1.07
CA PHE A 39 -0.79 21.71 -1.75
C PHE A 39 -1.59 20.45 -1.41
N PHE A 40 -1.80 20.17 -0.12
CA PHE A 40 -2.46 18.93 0.27
C PHE A 40 -3.97 18.94 0.04
N ASP A 41 -4.65 20.07 0.21
CA ASP A 41 -6.06 20.20 -0.13
C ASP A 41 -6.29 19.93 -1.62
N ARG A 42 -5.42 20.52 -2.48
CA ARG A 42 -5.46 20.27 -3.92
C ARG A 42 -5.11 18.84 -4.27
N PHE A 43 -4.05 18.27 -3.70
CA PHE A 43 -3.64 16.88 -3.91
C PHE A 43 -4.74 15.91 -3.51
N LEU A 44 -5.30 16.04 -2.32
CA LEU A 44 -6.36 15.16 -1.81
C LEU A 44 -7.66 15.28 -2.62
N HIS A 45 -7.94 16.44 -3.20
CA HIS A 45 -9.09 16.61 -4.08
C HIS A 45 -8.86 15.96 -5.46
N ASP A 46 -7.71 16.21 -6.08
CA ASP A 46 -7.46 15.89 -7.49
C ASP A 46 -6.92 14.47 -7.71
N PHE A 47 -6.31 13.86 -6.70
CA PHE A 47 -5.74 12.51 -6.84
C PHE A 47 -6.80 11.46 -7.23
N PHE A 48 -8.02 11.58 -6.69
CA PHE A 48 -9.15 10.79 -7.10
C PHE A 48 -10.42 11.65 -7.14
N ALA A 49 -10.90 11.95 -8.33
CA ALA A 49 -12.05 12.81 -8.59
C ALA A 49 -13.07 12.10 -9.53
N GLU A 50 -14.08 12.82 -10.00
CA GLU A 50 -15.11 12.24 -10.88
C GLU A 50 -14.54 11.55 -12.14
N PRO A 51 -13.57 12.15 -12.89
CA PRO A 51 -13.00 11.50 -14.07
C PRO A 51 -12.28 10.19 -13.75
N ASP A 52 -11.64 10.10 -12.56
CA ASP A 52 -10.98 8.88 -12.11
C ASP A 52 -12.00 7.76 -11.86
N ALA A 53 -13.11 8.08 -11.18
CA ALA A 53 -14.17 7.13 -10.91
C ALA A 53 -14.90 6.70 -12.18
N ASP A 54 -15.12 7.62 -13.14
CA ASP A 54 -15.66 7.32 -14.48
C ASP A 54 -14.74 6.35 -15.24
N PHE A 55 -13.42 6.56 -15.15
CA PHE A 55 -12.46 5.69 -15.80
C PHE A 55 -12.45 4.29 -15.17
N VAL A 56 -12.44 4.18 -13.85
CA VAL A 56 -12.55 2.88 -13.15
C VAL A 56 -13.82 2.13 -13.56
N ALA A 57 -14.97 2.80 -13.58
CA ALA A 57 -16.26 2.21 -14.01
C ALA A 57 -16.22 1.75 -15.48
N SER A 58 -15.55 2.53 -16.37
CA SER A 58 -15.43 2.22 -17.79
C SER A 58 -14.64 0.93 -18.09
N LEU A 59 -13.90 0.43 -17.10
CA LEU A 59 -13.15 -0.82 -17.18
C LEU A 59 -13.97 -2.04 -16.71
N GLY A 60 -15.22 -1.85 -16.25
CA GLY A 60 -16.02 -2.92 -15.66
C GLY A 60 -15.65 -3.25 -14.20
N LEU A 61 -14.74 -2.50 -13.60
CA LEU A 61 -14.33 -2.71 -12.20
C LEU A 61 -15.46 -2.31 -11.26
N ASN A 62 -15.83 -3.21 -10.36
CA ASN A 62 -16.99 -3.07 -9.47
C ASN A 62 -16.62 -2.76 -8.01
N SER A 63 -15.34 -2.71 -7.67
CA SER A 63 -14.89 -2.41 -6.32
C SER A 63 -13.60 -1.58 -6.28
N LEU A 64 -13.51 -0.71 -5.27
CA LEU A 64 -12.35 0.12 -4.96
C LEU A 64 -11.94 -0.13 -3.51
N ARG A 65 -10.72 -0.64 -3.27
CA ARG A 65 -10.09 -0.69 -1.96
C ARG A 65 -9.45 0.68 -1.69
N VAL A 66 -9.79 1.31 -0.58
CA VAL A 66 -9.45 2.69 -0.23
C VAL A 66 -8.53 2.73 0.98
N PRO A 67 -7.21 2.68 0.78
CA PRO A 67 -6.23 2.83 1.85
C PRO A 67 -6.26 4.21 2.49
N PHE A 68 -6.22 4.24 3.83
CA PHE A 68 -6.10 5.48 4.58
C PHE A 68 -5.24 5.31 5.84
N SER A 69 -4.60 6.40 6.26
CA SER A 69 -3.84 6.48 7.49
C SER A 69 -4.71 6.96 8.65
N TYR A 70 -4.53 6.39 9.85
CA TYR A 70 -5.19 6.87 11.06
C TYR A 70 -4.97 8.36 11.33
N ARG A 71 -3.85 8.93 10.81
CA ARG A 71 -3.49 10.34 11.02
C ARG A 71 -4.47 11.34 10.42
N HIS A 72 -5.32 10.91 9.50
CA HIS A 72 -6.43 11.75 9.02
C HIS A 72 -7.50 11.91 10.09
N PHE A 73 -7.65 10.96 11.00
CA PHE A 73 -8.74 10.87 11.97
C PHE A 73 -8.31 11.21 13.39
N GLU A 74 -7.05 11.06 13.74
CA GLU A 74 -6.54 11.19 15.11
C GLU A 74 -5.10 11.71 15.09
N ASP A 75 -4.73 12.52 16.09
CA ASP A 75 -3.38 12.98 16.32
C ASP A 75 -2.73 12.22 17.49
N ASP A 76 -1.42 11.96 17.43
CA ASP A 76 -0.71 11.20 18.46
C ASP A 76 -0.61 11.94 19.80
N ASP A 77 -0.74 13.26 19.81
CA ASP A 77 -0.77 14.09 21.02
C ASP A 77 -2.18 14.21 21.63
N ARG A 78 -3.22 13.75 20.93
CA ARG A 78 -4.60 13.69 21.38
C ARG A 78 -5.25 12.34 21.04
N PRO A 79 -4.75 11.24 21.62
CA PRO A 79 -5.28 9.92 21.36
C PRO A 79 -6.76 9.83 21.78
N PHE A 80 -7.55 9.10 20.99
CA PHE A 80 -9.01 8.91 21.11
C PHE A 80 -9.87 10.13 20.76
N GLU A 81 -9.28 11.28 20.41
CA GLU A 81 -10.02 12.46 19.95
C GLU A 81 -10.10 12.43 18.41
N LEU A 82 -11.24 11.99 17.86
CA LEU A 82 -11.39 11.89 16.41
C LEU A 82 -11.66 13.24 15.75
N LYS A 83 -10.98 13.50 14.65
CA LYS A 83 -11.12 14.70 13.81
C LYS A 83 -12.25 14.51 12.80
N ALA A 84 -13.32 15.29 12.91
CA ALA A 84 -14.47 15.21 11.99
C ALA A 84 -14.08 15.42 10.51
N GLN A 85 -13.11 16.30 10.25
CA GLN A 85 -12.62 16.55 8.89
C GLN A 85 -11.92 15.34 8.25
N GLY A 86 -11.45 14.36 9.02
CA GLY A 86 -10.84 13.14 8.51
C GLY A 86 -11.77 12.32 7.61
N PHE A 87 -13.07 12.39 7.88
CA PHE A 87 -14.09 11.66 7.11
C PHE A 87 -14.41 12.31 5.75
N THR A 88 -14.12 13.59 5.55
CA THR A 88 -14.55 14.35 4.36
C THR A 88 -14.17 13.70 3.05
N HIS A 89 -12.92 13.25 2.94
CA HIS A 89 -12.44 12.63 1.70
C HIS A 89 -12.92 11.20 1.52
N LEU A 90 -13.05 10.42 2.60
CA LEU A 90 -13.65 9.08 2.54
C LEU A 90 -15.11 9.17 2.09
N ASP A 91 -15.92 10.03 2.71
CA ASP A 91 -17.33 10.26 2.33
C ASP A 91 -17.42 10.59 0.84
N ARG A 92 -16.57 11.52 0.37
CA ARG A 92 -16.56 11.94 -1.03
C ARG A 92 -16.27 10.78 -1.98
N VAL A 93 -15.28 9.93 -1.68
CA VAL A 93 -14.93 8.81 -2.56
C VAL A 93 -15.97 7.70 -2.50
N VAL A 94 -16.52 7.39 -1.34
CA VAL A 94 -17.65 6.46 -1.20
C VAL A 94 -18.83 6.92 -2.06
N ASP A 95 -19.18 8.21 -2.02
CA ASP A 95 -20.27 8.79 -2.79
C ASP A 95 -19.95 8.81 -4.31
N LEU A 96 -18.73 9.17 -4.72
CA LEU A 96 -18.30 9.12 -6.12
C LEU A 96 -18.40 7.70 -6.71
N CYS A 97 -17.98 6.70 -5.95
CA CYS A 97 -18.04 5.29 -6.33
C CYS A 97 -19.49 4.79 -6.38
N ALA A 98 -20.30 5.10 -5.36
CA ALA A 98 -21.71 4.71 -5.27
C ALA A 98 -22.52 5.15 -6.48
N ARG A 99 -22.35 6.40 -6.93
CA ARG A 99 -23.01 6.94 -8.13
C ARG A 99 -22.67 6.20 -9.43
N ARG A 100 -21.60 5.39 -9.44
CA ARG A 100 -21.10 4.62 -10.60
C ARG A 100 -21.25 3.12 -10.43
N GLY A 101 -21.93 2.67 -9.38
CA GLY A 101 -22.09 1.24 -9.11
C GLY A 101 -20.83 0.53 -8.64
N ILE A 102 -19.88 1.28 -8.06
CA ILE A 102 -18.63 0.75 -7.53
C ILE A 102 -18.75 0.66 -6.00
N TYR A 103 -18.54 -0.52 -5.46
CA TYR A 103 -18.43 -0.74 -4.01
C TYR A 103 -17.09 -0.26 -3.48
N THR A 104 -17.07 0.25 -2.24
CA THR A 104 -15.82 0.62 -1.56
C THR A 104 -15.49 -0.35 -0.43
N ILE A 105 -14.20 -0.66 -0.25
CA ILE A 105 -13.65 -1.39 0.88
C ILE A 105 -12.71 -0.43 1.60
N LEU A 106 -13.05 -0.06 2.83
CA LEU A 106 -12.28 0.90 3.62
C LEU A 106 -11.12 0.18 4.30
N ASP A 107 -9.88 0.61 4.00
CA ASP A 107 -8.67 -0.06 4.43
C ASP A 107 -7.80 0.83 5.32
N LEU A 108 -7.68 0.47 6.61
CA LEU A 108 -6.74 1.14 7.51
C LEU A 108 -5.32 0.64 7.23
N HIS A 109 -4.59 1.42 6.45
CA HIS A 109 -3.30 1.05 5.88
C HIS A 109 -2.10 1.42 6.76
N ALA A 110 -2.21 2.47 7.55
CA ALA A 110 -1.24 2.84 8.57
C ALA A 110 -1.92 3.03 9.92
N LEU A 111 -1.45 2.31 10.94
CA LEU A 111 -2.02 2.23 12.27
C LEU A 111 -1.16 2.98 13.31
N PRO A 112 -1.77 3.48 14.42
CA PRO A 112 -1.00 3.97 15.55
C PRO A 112 -0.04 2.88 16.06
N GLY A 113 1.23 3.24 16.26
CA GLY A 113 2.25 2.31 16.74
C GLY A 113 2.81 1.34 15.69
N TYR A 114 2.40 1.47 14.43
CA TYR A 114 2.93 0.75 13.28
C TYR A 114 2.72 -0.76 13.33
N GLN A 115 1.93 -1.32 12.40
CA GLN A 115 1.62 -2.75 12.33
C GLN A 115 2.71 -3.60 11.68
N ASN A 116 3.66 -2.97 10.97
CA ASN A 116 4.81 -3.63 10.35
C ASN A 116 6.02 -2.68 10.23
N GLN A 117 7.11 -3.14 9.59
CA GLN A 117 8.38 -2.42 9.51
C GLN A 117 8.50 -1.47 8.31
N HIS A 118 7.51 -1.40 7.42
CA HIS A 118 7.62 -0.68 6.16
C HIS A 118 7.06 0.75 6.21
N TRP A 119 7.43 1.54 5.18
CA TRP A 119 7.02 2.94 4.99
C TRP A 119 5.50 3.12 4.83
N HIS A 120 4.77 2.13 4.28
CA HIS A 120 3.33 2.20 4.10
C HIS A 120 2.56 2.18 5.44
N SER A 121 3.16 1.63 6.48
CA SER A 121 2.66 1.76 7.86
C SER A 121 3.07 3.07 8.54
N ASP A 122 3.70 3.99 7.79
CA ASP A 122 4.28 5.25 8.28
C ASP A 122 5.34 5.06 9.38
N ASN A 123 6.08 3.93 9.34
CA ASN A 123 7.02 3.51 10.35
C ASN A 123 8.44 4.03 10.11
N PRO A 124 8.92 5.03 10.86
CA PRO A 124 10.28 5.54 10.75
C PRO A 124 11.30 4.78 11.62
N THR A 125 10.89 3.76 12.37
CA THR A 125 11.70 3.14 13.42
C THR A 125 12.15 1.72 13.12
N HIS A 126 11.57 1.05 12.12
CA HIS A 126 11.74 -0.39 11.83
C HIS A 126 11.13 -1.34 12.88
N TRP A 127 10.46 -0.83 13.91
CA TRP A 127 9.84 -1.63 14.97
C TRP A 127 8.32 -1.51 14.92
N ALA A 128 7.60 -2.62 14.87
CA ALA A 128 6.15 -2.68 14.88
C ALA A 128 5.62 -2.62 16.34
N HIS A 129 5.57 -1.43 16.91
CA HIS A 129 5.16 -1.21 18.30
C HIS A 129 3.70 -1.53 18.59
N PHE A 130 2.85 -1.58 17.57
CA PHE A 130 1.44 -1.95 17.69
C PHE A 130 1.23 -3.26 18.46
N TRP A 131 2.09 -4.24 18.22
CA TRP A 131 1.96 -5.57 18.81
C TRP A 131 2.35 -5.65 20.27
N THR A 132 3.18 -4.74 20.73
CA THR A 132 3.72 -4.74 22.10
C THR A 132 3.02 -3.75 23.04
N HIS A 133 2.15 -2.88 22.54
CA HIS A 133 1.49 -1.82 23.31
C HIS A 133 -0.03 -1.83 23.14
N ARG A 134 -0.74 -2.29 24.15
CA ARG A 134 -2.20 -2.35 24.17
C ARG A 134 -2.87 -1.02 23.82
N HIS A 135 -2.28 0.10 24.24
CA HIS A 135 -2.78 1.43 23.96
C HIS A 135 -3.00 1.71 22.45
N PHE A 136 -2.08 1.29 21.59
CA PHE A 136 -2.27 1.44 20.13
C PHE A 136 -3.40 0.59 19.59
N GLN A 137 -3.56 -0.62 20.13
CA GLN A 137 -4.69 -1.50 19.78
C GLN A 137 -6.04 -0.89 20.19
N ASP A 138 -6.11 -0.24 21.38
CA ASP A 138 -7.31 0.43 21.87
C ASP A 138 -7.71 1.62 20.99
N ARG A 139 -6.73 2.38 20.47
CA ARG A 139 -6.96 3.47 19.52
C ARG A 139 -7.55 2.96 18.20
N VAL A 140 -7.06 1.83 17.68
CA VAL A 140 -7.60 1.22 16.45
C VAL A 140 -9.04 0.75 16.65
N VAL A 141 -9.35 0.14 17.79
CA VAL A 141 -10.73 -0.24 18.11
C VAL A 141 -11.65 0.98 18.14
N ASN A 142 -11.26 2.05 18.85
CA ASN A 142 -12.02 3.31 18.92
C ASN A 142 -12.26 3.92 17.52
N LEU A 143 -11.24 3.93 16.65
CA LEU A 143 -11.39 4.44 15.29
C LEU A 143 -12.37 3.59 14.47
N TRP A 144 -12.28 2.25 14.57
CA TRP A 144 -13.17 1.36 13.82
C TRP A 144 -14.60 1.37 14.32
N GLU A 145 -14.85 1.54 15.62
CA GLU A 145 -16.21 1.76 16.14
C GLU A 145 -16.84 3.01 15.52
N ALA A 146 -16.08 4.10 15.40
CA ALA A 146 -16.57 5.34 14.78
C ALA A 146 -16.77 5.20 13.25
N LEU A 147 -15.87 4.52 12.54
CA LEU A 147 -16.03 4.25 11.11
C LEU A 147 -17.23 3.32 10.85
N ALA A 148 -17.37 2.26 11.64
CA ALA A 148 -18.51 1.35 11.56
C ALA A 148 -19.83 2.09 11.83
N ASP A 149 -19.91 2.93 12.87
CA ASP A 149 -21.13 3.73 13.15
C ASP A 149 -21.49 4.68 11.99
N ARG A 150 -20.48 5.28 11.36
CA ARG A 150 -20.69 6.19 10.23
C ARG A 150 -21.23 5.50 8.98
N TYR A 151 -20.75 4.29 8.68
CA TYR A 151 -21.03 3.63 7.38
C TYR A 151 -22.00 2.45 7.48
N LYS A 152 -22.47 2.03 8.66
CA LYS A 152 -23.32 0.85 8.89
C LYS A 152 -24.58 0.76 8.03
N ASP A 153 -25.10 1.92 7.60
CA ASP A 153 -26.31 2.00 6.78
C ASP A 153 -26.02 2.28 5.29
N ASN A 154 -24.73 2.31 4.88
CA ASN A 154 -24.35 2.62 3.52
C ASN A 154 -24.08 1.33 2.70
N PRO A 155 -25.00 0.90 1.83
CA PRO A 155 -24.84 -0.34 1.08
C PRO A 155 -23.73 -0.32 0.03
N TRP A 156 -23.14 0.85 -0.26
CA TRP A 156 -22.02 1.00 -1.19
C TRP A 156 -20.65 0.85 -0.54
N VAL A 157 -20.60 0.76 0.77
CA VAL A 157 -19.44 0.25 1.50
C VAL A 157 -19.59 -1.27 1.57
N ALA A 158 -18.78 -2.04 0.84
CA ALA A 158 -18.83 -3.50 0.88
C ALA A 158 -18.37 -4.03 2.24
N GLY A 159 -17.42 -3.33 2.86
CA GLY A 159 -16.92 -3.71 4.17
C GLY A 159 -15.63 -2.99 4.57
N TYR A 160 -15.02 -3.51 5.59
CA TYR A 160 -13.90 -2.92 6.30
C TYR A 160 -12.68 -3.84 6.26
N ASN A 161 -11.53 -3.30 5.84
CA ASN A 161 -10.22 -3.95 5.93
C ASN A 161 -9.47 -3.29 7.11
N PRO A 162 -9.59 -3.84 8.32
CA PRO A 162 -9.25 -3.09 9.53
C PRO A 162 -7.76 -2.96 9.78
N MET A 163 -6.93 -3.67 9.07
CA MET A 163 -5.47 -3.59 9.17
C MET A 163 -4.81 -4.13 7.91
N ASN A 164 -4.07 -3.28 7.22
CA ASN A 164 -3.24 -3.69 6.09
C ASN A 164 -1.95 -4.36 6.56
N GLU A 165 -1.62 -5.50 5.98
CA GLU A 165 -0.32 -6.18 6.08
C GLU A 165 0.24 -6.27 7.51
N PRO A 166 -0.42 -6.96 8.45
CA PRO A 166 0.08 -7.13 9.80
C PRO A 166 1.42 -7.87 9.85
N GLY A 167 2.28 -7.47 10.79
CA GLY A 167 3.59 -8.06 11.03
C GLY A 167 3.80 -8.38 12.51
N ASP A 168 2.97 -9.25 13.09
CA ASP A 168 3.12 -9.75 14.46
C ASP A 168 4.25 -10.79 14.52
N ALA A 169 5.43 -10.38 14.98
CA ALA A 169 6.57 -11.27 15.09
C ALA A 169 6.40 -12.37 16.15
N SER A 170 5.54 -12.17 17.15
CA SER A 170 5.24 -13.18 18.15
C SER A 170 4.25 -14.23 17.66
N GLY A 171 3.36 -13.85 16.74
CA GLY A 171 2.21 -14.67 16.32
C GLY A 171 1.12 -14.83 17.38
N GLU A 172 1.29 -14.24 18.57
CA GLU A 172 0.39 -14.46 19.71
C GLU A 172 -0.70 -13.39 19.83
N VAL A 173 -0.49 -12.22 19.21
CA VAL A 173 -1.35 -11.05 19.42
C VAL A 173 -2.40 -10.90 18.32
N ILE A 174 -2.07 -11.21 17.08
CA ILE A 174 -2.93 -10.94 15.91
C ILE A 174 -4.30 -11.63 16.02
N GLY A 175 -4.36 -12.91 16.32
CA GLY A 175 -5.63 -13.65 16.42
C GLY A 175 -6.54 -13.09 17.52
N PRO A 176 -6.08 -13.00 18.79
CA PRO A 176 -6.84 -12.36 19.86
C PRO A 176 -7.26 -10.91 19.57
N PHE A 177 -6.40 -10.12 18.91
CA PHE A 177 -6.72 -8.74 18.54
C PHE A 177 -7.86 -8.68 17.51
N TYR A 178 -7.80 -9.48 16.45
CA TYR A 178 -8.86 -9.50 15.45
C TYR A 178 -10.22 -9.96 16.03
N ARG A 179 -10.24 -10.92 16.92
CA ARG A 179 -11.49 -11.35 17.61
C ARG A 179 -12.08 -10.21 18.45
N ARG A 180 -11.22 -9.50 19.18
CA ARG A 180 -11.64 -8.33 19.95
C ARG A 180 -12.19 -7.21 19.05
N LEU A 181 -11.49 -6.94 17.96
CA LEU A 181 -11.88 -5.91 16.99
C LEU A 181 -13.20 -6.26 16.30
N GLU A 182 -13.35 -7.50 15.88
CA GLU A 182 -14.60 -8.03 15.31
C GLU A 182 -15.77 -7.85 16.27
N GLN A 183 -15.62 -8.23 17.51
CA GLN A 183 -16.67 -8.06 18.53
C GLN A 183 -17.07 -6.59 18.71
N ALA A 184 -16.10 -5.68 18.78
CA ALA A 184 -16.37 -4.25 18.91
C ALA A 184 -17.11 -3.69 17.68
N MET A 185 -16.63 -4.03 16.48
CA MET A 185 -17.25 -3.57 15.23
C MET A 185 -18.65 -4.17 15.03
N ARG A 186 -18.86 -5.46 15.32
CA ARG A 186 -20.17 -6.11 15.20
C ARG A 186 -21.21 -5.59 16.18
N ALA A 187 -20.79 -5.07 17.34
CA ALA A 187 -21.69 -4.39 18.25
C ALA A 187 -22.30 -3.10 17.67
N VAL A 188 -21.63 -2.49 16.71
CA VAL A 188 -22.03 -1.25 16.02
C VAL A 188 -22.65 -1.55 14.65
N ASP A 189 -22.01 -2.42 13.88
CA ASP A 189 -22.37 -2.80 12.50
C ASP A 189 -22.34 -4.31 12.32
N PRO A 190 -23.48 -4.99 12.41
CA PRO A 190 -23.53 -6.44 12.22
C PRO A 190 -23.49 -6.88 10.76
N ASN A 191 -23.60 -5.97 9.77
CA ASN A 191 -23.93 -6.32 8.40
C ASN A 191 -22.74 -6.27 7.43
N HIS A 192 -21.84 -5.30 7.57
CA HIS A 192 -20.73 -5.14 6.62
C HIS A 192 -19.70 -6.27 6.76
N ILE A 193 -19.07 -6.63 5.63
CA ILE A 193 -18.04 -7.67 5.58
C ILE A 193 -16.76 -7.15 6.26
N LEU A 194 -16.09 -8.03 7.02
CA LEU A 194 -14.71 -7.78 7.44
C LEU A 194 -13.74 -8.44 6.48
N PHE A 195 -12.77 -7.68 5.97
CA PHE A 195 -11.69 -8.15 5.12
C PHE A 195 -10.42 -8.23 5.96
N LEU A 196 -10.00 -9.42 6.39
CA LEU A 196 -8.89 -9.59 7.32
C LEU A 196 -7.63 -10.04 6.61
N ASP A 197 -6.59 -9.24 6.70
CA ASP A 197 -5.25 -9.57 6.22
C ASP A 197 -4.60 -10.60 7.14
N GLY A 198 -3.90 -11.57 6.56
CA GLY A 198 -3.09 -12.52 7.29
C GLY A 198 -1.81 -11.90 7.86
N ASN A 199 -1.20 -12.57 8.83
CA ASN A 199 0.13 -12.18 9.32
C ASN A 199 1.17 -12.26 8.20
N ARG A 200 2.39 -11.82 8.50
CA ARG A 200 3.52 -11.78 7.56
C ARG A 200 3.13 -11.15 6.22
N TYR A 201 2.64 -9.90 6.31
CA TYR A 201 2.24 -9.11 5.12
C TYR A 201 1.18 -9.83 4.27
N SER A 202 0.11 -10.26 4.93
CA SER A 202 -1.05 -10.91 4.29
C SER A 202 -0.74 -12.22 3.55
N THR A 203 0.16 -13.04 4.14
CA THR A 203 0.57 -14.33 3.56
C THR A 203 0.38 -15.53 4.49
N GLU A 204 0.11 -15.33 5.79
CA GLU A 204 -0.07 -16.40 6.79
C GLU A 204 -1.37 -16.22 7.58
N PHE A 205 -2.22 -17.24 7.62
CA PHE A 205 -3.57 -17.15 8.18
C PHE A 205 -3.84 -18.10 9.35
N ASP A 206 -3.02 -19.12 9.56
CA ASP A 206 -3.25 -20.15 10.60
C ASP A 206 -3.34 -19.57 12.01
N LEU A 207 -2.64 -18.44 12.25
CA LEU A 207 -2.67 -17.71 13.53
C LEU A 207 -4.02 -17.06 13.83
N LEU A 208 -4.92 -16.95 12.85
CA LEU A 208 -6.25 -16.36 13.02
C LEU A 208 -7.25 -17.32 13.65
N GLY A 209 -6.93 -18.65 13.66
CA GLY A 209 -7.79 -19.70 14.20
C GLY A 209 -9.04 -19.94 13.34
N ASP A 210 -10.15 -20.33 13.94
CA ASP A 210 -11.41 -20.59 13.22
C ASP A 210 -11.96 -19.32 12.55
N PRO A 211 -12.60 -19.45 11.36
CA PRO A 211 -13.19 -18.33 10.66
C PRO A 211 -14.21 -17.55 11.49
N MET A 212 -14.17 -16.23 11.35
CA MET A 212 -15.16 -15.34 11.97
C MET A 212 -16.39 -15.20 11.07
N PRO A 213 -17.59 -14.97 11.63
CA PRO A 213 -18.80 -14.77 10.84
C PRO A 213 -18.70 -13.56 9.90
N ASN A 214 -19.27 -13.68 8.70
CA ASN A 214 -19.31 -12.62 7.67
C ASN A 214 -17.94 -11.94 7.43
N THR A 215 -16.91 -12.78 7.27
CA THR A 215 -15.52 -12.35 7.10
C THR A 215 -14.93 -12.96 5.82
N VAL A 216 -14.19 -12.15 5.11
CA VAL A 216 -13.35 -12.51 3.96
C VAL A 216 -11.89 -12.38 4.38
N TYR A 217 -11.07 -13.34 4.00
CA TYR A 217 -9.64 -13.29 4.30
C TYR A 217 -8.88 -12.80 3.08
N THR A 218 -7.96 -11.87 3.33
CA THR A 218 -7.28 -11.08 2.30
C THR A 218 -5.85 -11.54 2.15
N ALA A 219 -5.48 -12.13 1.02
CA ALA A 219 -4.09 -12.45 0.69
C ALA A 219 -3.48 -11.38 -0.22
N HIS A 220 -2.17 -11.10 -0.07
CA HIS A 220 -1.39 -10.29 -1.01
C HIS A 220 -0.51 -11.20 -1.86
N ASP A 221 -0.64 -11.10 -3.19
CA ASP A 221 -0.06 -12.09 -4.12
C ASP A 221 0.93 -11.46 -5.12
N TYR A 222 2.00 -10.86 -4.58
CA TYR A 222 3.09 -10.35 -5.40
C TYR A 222 4.03 -11.48 -5.85
N ALA A 223 4.26 -11.58 -7.15
CA ALA A 223 5.17 -12.56 -7.75
C ALA A 223 6.56 -11.97 -8.00
N LEU A 224 7.63 -12.74 -7.75
CA LEU A 224 9.02 -12.29 -7.92
C LEU A 224 9.31 -11.64 -9.29
N PRO A 225 8.88 -12.21 -10.44
CA PRO A 225 9.10 -11.56 -11.74
C PRO A 225 8.39 -10.21 -11.89
N GLY A 226 7.45 -9.88 -11.00
CA GLY A 226 6.75 -8.60 -10.95
C GLY A 226 7.55 -7.45 -10.33
N PHE A 227 8.60 -7.72 -9.58
CA PHE A 227 9.44 -6.68 -8.98
C PHE A 227 10.40 -6.04 -9.99
N VAL A 228 10.89 -4.84 -9.70
CA VAL A 228 11.83 -4.10 -10.56
C VAL A 228 13.08 -4.93 -10.85
N ASP A 229 13.66 -5.54 -9.84
CA ASP A 229 14.86 -6.39 -9.91
C ASP A 229 14.55 -7.87 -10.20
N GLY A 230 13.29 -8.19 -10.48
CA GLY A 230 12.85 -9.53 -10.83
C GLY A 230 13.32 -9.94 -12.23
N GLY A 231 13.53 -11.22 -12.42
CA GLY A 231 13.97 -11.78 -13.70
C GLY A 231 12.89 -11.75 -14.80
N PRO A 232 13.15 -12.42 -15.93
CA PRO A 232 12.18 -12.60 -17.01
C PRO A 232 11.00 -13.47 -16.58
N TYR A 233 9.89 -13.36 -17.33
CA TYR A 233 8.72 -14.20 -17.15
C TYR A 233 8.14 -14.70 -18.48
N PRO A 234 8.00 -16.06 -18.64
CA PRO A 234 8.56 -17.10 -17.81
C PRO A 234 10.09 -17.09 -17.87
N GLY A 235 10.74 -17.50 -16.76
CA GLY A 235 12.19 -17.51 -16.72
C GLY A 235 12.75 -17.54 -15.29
N THR A 236 14.07 -17.41 -15.17
CA THR A 236 14.75 -17.44 -13.87
C THR A 236 14.73 -16.07 -13.20
N SER A 237 14.10 -16.00 -12.02
CA SER A 237 14.05 -14.83 -11.14
C SER A 237 14.70 -15.19 -9.82
N ARG A 238 15.74 -14.46 -9.41
CA ARG A 238 16.45 -14.66 -8.12
C ARG A 238 16.83 -16.14 -7.88
N GLY A 239 17.37 -16.81 -8.91
CA GLY A 239 17.83 -18.20 -8.82
C GLY A 239 16.73 -19.27 -8.92
N ARG A 240 15.47 -18.90 -9.04
CA ARG A 240 14.34 -19.82 -9.21
C ARG A 240 13.69 -19.63 -10.59
N TYR A 241 13.43 -20.73 -11.30
CA TYR A 241 12.62 -20.67 -12.51
C TYR A 241 11.14 -20.44 -12.14
N VAL A 242 10.51 -19.47 -12.75
CA VAL A 242 9.11 -19.08 -12.49
C VAL A 242 8.35 -19.07 -13.81
N ASP A 243 7.29 -19.84 -13.85
CA ASP A 243 6.28 -19.89 -14.91
C ASP A 243 4.87 -19.85 -14.28
N ARG A 244 3.83 -20.00 -15.10
CA ARG A 244 2.44 -19.98 -14.63
C ARG A 244 2.18 -21.02 -13.54
N SER A 245 2.79 -22.22 -13.64
CA SER A 245 2.56 -23.26 -12.62
C SER A 245 3.13 -22.87 -11.25
N VAL A 246 4.26 -22.17 -11.21
CA VAL A 246 4.86 -21.68 -9.97
C VAL A 246 4.06 -20.51 -9.39
N VAL A 247 3.51 -19.64 -10.25
CA VAL A 247 2.60 -18.57 -9.82
C VAL A 247 1.35 -19.14 -9.20
N GLU A 248 0.72 -20.15 -9.83
CA GLU A 248 -0.45 -20.84 -9.29
C GLU A 248 -0.15 -21.57 -7.97
N GLN A 249 0.97 -22.30 -7.88
CA GLN A 249 1.38 -22.93 -6.61
C GLN A 249 1.56 -21.91 -5.48
N THR A 250 2.09 -20.72 -5.79
CA THR A 250 2.24 -19.64 -4.82
C THR A 250 0.89 -19.13 -4.36
N PHE A 251 -0.03 -18.88 -5.28
CA PHE A 251 -1.42 -18.52 -4.97
C PHE A 251 -2.10 -19.58 -4.12
N LEU A 252 -1.99 -20.85 -4.47
CA LEU A 252 -2.59 -21.96 -3.71
C LEU A 252 -2.02 -22.05 -2.30
N ALA A 253 -0.72 -21.84 -2.11
CA ALA A 253 -0.11 -21.81 -0.77
C ALA A 253 -0.65 -20.64 0.08
N ARG A 254 -0.75 -19.44 -0.50
CA ARG A 254 -1.26 -18.23 0.19
C ARG A 254 -2.76 -18.31 0.53
N THR A 255 -3.52 -19.08 -0.23
CA THR A 255 -4.98 -19.20 -0.06
C THR A 255 -5.40 -20.54 0.58
N GLU A 256 -4.45 -21.31 1.11
CA GLU A 256 -4.72 -22.62 1.70
C GLU A 256 -5.76 -22.55 2.83
N TYR A 257 -5.63 -21.59 3.73
CA TYR A 257 -6.57 -21.35 4.82
C TYR A 257 -8.00 -21.14 4.30
N MET A 258 -8.20 -20.25 3.32
CA MET A 258 -9.52 -19.95 2.75
C MET A 258 -10.13 -21.19 2.09
N ARG A 259 -9.34 -21.94 1.35
CA ARG A 259 -9.80 -23.17 0.68
C ARG A 259 -10.13 -24.27 1.68
N HIS A 260 -9.37 -24.39 2.76
CA HIS A 260 -9.61 -25.34 3.84
C HIS A 260 -10.88 -25.01 4.62
N THR A 261 -11.09 -23.74 4.92
CA THR A 261 -12.23 -23.26 5.71
C THR A 261 -13.49 -23.02 4.89
N GLY A 262 -13.37 -23.04 3.56
CA GLY A 262 -14.48 -22.74 2.65
C GLY A 262 -14.89 -21.25 2.67
N THR A 263 -14.01 -20.35 3.14
CA THR A 263 -14.27 -18.91 3.12
C THR A 263 -13.94 -18.31 1.76
N PRO A 264 -14.57 -17.17 1.38
CA PRO A 264 -14.24 -16.49 0.13
C PRO A 264 -12.78 -16.04 0.07
N ILE A 265 -12.19 -16.07 -1.13
CA ILE A 265 -10.83 -15.62 -1.39
C ILE A 265 -10.86 -14.19 -1.93
N TRP A 266 -10.11 -13.31 -1.29
CA TRP A 266 -9.85 -11.96 -1.76
C TRP A 266 -8.35 -11.72 -1.89
N ILE A 267 -7.89 -11.38 -3.09
CA ILE A 267 -6.51 -10.92 -3.32
C ILE A 267 -6.51 -9.40 -3.19
N GLY A 268 -6.15 -8.91 -2.01
CA GLY A 268 -6.21 -7.49 -1.64
C GLY A 268 -5.20 -6.64 -2.37
N GLU A 269 -4.03 -7.23 -2.68
CA GLU A 269 -2.99 -6.58 -3.47
C GLU A 269 -2.24 -7.57 -4.33
N PHE A 270 -1.99 -7.18 -5.58
CA PHE A 270 -1.10 -7.84 -6.53
C PHE A 270 -0.80 -6.89 -7.68
N GLY A 271 0.17 -7.21 -8.50
CA GLY A 271 0.49 -6.44 -9.70
C GLY A 271 1.99 -6.24 -9.89
N PRO A 272 2.45 -6.17 -11.15
CA PRO A 272 3.86 -5.97 -11.46
C PRO A 272 4.24 -4.49 -11.47
N VAL A 273 5.53 -4.23 -11.29
CA VAL A 273 6.17 -2.95 -11.55
C VAL A 273 6.58 -2.89 -13.03
N TYR A 274 6.28 -1.79 -13.69
CA TYR A 274 6.66 -1.53 -15.07
C TYR A 274 7.98 -0.75 -15.12
N THR A 275 8.83 -1.10 -16.10
CA THR A 275 10.20 -0.58 -16.19
C THR A 275 10.39 0.47 -17.28
N GLY A 276 9.41 0.58 -18.18
CA GLY A 276 9.53 1.38 -19.41
C GLY A 276 10.29 0.68 -20.53
N ASP A 277 10.91 -0.47 -20.27
CA ASP A 277 11.49 -1.33 -21.30
C ASP A 277 10.38 -2.18 -21.94
N PRO A 278 10.15 -2.06 -23.28
CA PRO A 278 9.01 -2.73 -23.93
C PRO A 278 9.03 -4.26 -23.82
N GLU A 279 10.21 -4.90 -23.86
CA GLU A 279 10.34 -6.35 -23.74
C GLU A 279 10.04 -6.82 -22.32
N ARG A 280 10.61 -6.14 -21.33
CA ARG A 280 10.38 -6.44 -19.92
C ARG A 280 8.91 -6.20 -19.56
N ASP A 281 8.34 -5.09 -19.98
CA ASP A 281 6.95 -4.76 -19.69
C ASP A 281 5.97 -5.72 -20.38
N GLN A 282 6.32 -6.26 -21.56
CA GLN A 282 5.58 -7.36 -22.19
C GLN A 282 5.47 -8.59 -21.28
N GLN A 283 6.58 -8.95 -20.62
CA GLN A 283 6.61 -10.08 -19.69
C GLN A 283 5.79 -9.77 -18.42
N ARG A 284 5.78 -8.52 -17.95
CA ARG A 284 4.93 -8.06 -16.83
C ARG A 284 3.44 -8.22 -17.14
N TYR A 285 3.02 -7.81 -18.36
CA TYR A 285 1.63 -8.01 -18.80
C TYR A 285 1.26 -9.48 -18.94
N ARG A 286 2.21 -10.34 -19.34
CA ARG A 286 1.98 -11.78 -19.38
C ARG A 286 1.78 -12.35 -17.97
N LEU A 287 2.65 -12.00 -17.02
CA LEU A 287 2.52 -12.38 -15.61
C LEU A 287 1.16 -11.96 -15.05
N LEU A 288 0.76 -10.72 -15.29
CA LEU A 288 -0.52 -10.20 -14.82
C LEU A 288 -1.72 -11.00 -15.37
N ARG A 289 -1.70 -11.34 -16.68
CA ARG A 289 -2.77 -12.17 -17.27
C ARG A 289 -2.82 -13.55 -16.62
N ASP A 290 -1.66 -14.19 -16.46
CA ASP A 290 -1.60 -15.51 -15.82
C ASP A 290 -2.17 -15.46 -14.38
N GLN A 291 -1.86 -14.40 -13.60
CA GLN A 291 -2.46 -14.20 -12.26
C GLN A 291 -3.98 -14.01 -12.33
N LEU A 292 -4.49 -13.15 -13.22
CA LEU A 292 -5.92 -12.91 -13.38
C LEU A 292 -6.69 -14.16 -13.81
N GLU A 293 -6.12 -14.97 -14.71
CA GLU A 293 -6.68 -16.25 -15.11
C GLU A 293 -6.72 -17.26 -13.96
N ILE A 294 -5.64 -17.35 -13.17
CA ILE A 294 -5.59 -18.20 -11.96
C ILE A 294 -6.69 -17.78 -10.97
N TYR A 295 -6.84 -16.46 -10.72
CA TYR A 295 -7.88 -15.98 -9.81
C TYR A 295 -9.29 -16.32 -10.31
N ALA A 296 -9.54 -16.20 -11.60
CA ALA A 296 -10.82 -16.60 -12.19
C ALA A 296 -11.08 -18.09 -12.08
N GLU A 297 -10.07 -18.94 -12.34
CA GLU A 297 -10.17 -20.41 -12.21
C GLU A 297 -10.50 -20.85 -10.78
N HIS A 298 -10.06 -20.10 -9.77
CA HIS A 298 -10.28 -20.36 -8.36
C HIS A 298 -11.38 -19.51 -7.70
N ALA A 299 -12.17 -18.81 -8.50
CA ALA A 299 -13.25 -17.91 -8.05
C ALA A 299 -12.78 -16.88 -6.99
N ALA A 300 -11.56 -16.40 -7.11
CA ALA A 300 -11.01 -15.39 -6.24
C ALA A 300 -11.34 -13.98 -6.75
N SER A 301 -11.82 -13.12 -5.87
CA SER A 301 -11.94 -11.69 -6.13
C SER A 301 -10.62 -10.98 -5.89
N TRP A 302 -10.42 -9.79 -6.47
CA TRP A 302 -9.11 -9.13 -6.42
C TRP A 302 -9.17 -7.60 -6.46
N ALA A 303 -8.10 -6.96 -5.97
CA ALA A 303 -7.81 -5.55 -6.15
C ALA A 303 -6.36 -5.36 -6.64
N LEU A 304 -6.20 -4.89 -7.88
CA LEU A 304 -4.87 -4.59 -8.43
C LEU A 304 -4.24 -3.40 -7.70
N TRP A 305 -2.98 -3.51 -7.33
CA TRP A 305 -2.15 -2.42 -6.83
C TRP A 305 -1.30 -1.85 -7.96
N THR A 306 -1.47 -0.60 -8.35
CA THR A 306 -2.28 0.46 -7.75
C THR A 306 -2.95 1.32 -8.83
N TYR A 307 -3.91 2.15 -8.43
CA TYR A 307 -4.63 2.99 -9.39
C TYR A 307 -3.75 4.10 -9.97
N LYS A 308 -3.08 4.91 -9.12
CA LYS A 308 -2.32 6.08 -9.57
C LYS A 308 -0.97 6.19 -8.87
N ASP A 309 0.09 6.50 -9.64
CA ASP A 309 1.44 6.76 -9.14
C ASP A 309 2.25 7.70 -10.06
N ILE A 310 3.58 7.70 -9.94
CA ILE A 310 4.50 8.45 -10.82
C ILE A 310 5.14 7.57 -11.91
N GLY A 311 4.52 6.45 -12.26
CA GLY A 311 4.90 5.64 -13.43
C GLY A 311 5.44 4.23 -13.15
N LEU A 312 5.42 3.74 -11.90
CA LEU A 312 5.92 2.39 -11.57
C LEU A 312 4.87 1.29 -11.75
N GLN A 313 3.74 1.37 -11.06
CA GLN A 313 2.67 0.35 -11.08
C GLN A 313 1.32 0.90 -11.55
N GLY A 314 1.13 2.21 -11.42
CA GLY A 314 -0.16 2.86 -11.62
C GLY A 314 -0.81 2.57 -12.95
N LEU A 315 -2.11 2.28 -12.92
CA LEU A 315 -2.96 2.26 -14.12
C LEU A 315 -3.03 3.63 -14.78
N VAL A 316 -3.06 4.66 -13.95
CA VAL A 316 -2.91 6.08 -14.29
C VAL A 316 -1.61 6.57 -13.66
N TYR A 317 -0.89 7.48 -14.29
CA TYR A 317 0.36 7.97 -13.69
C TYR A 317 0.67 9.41 -14.06
N THR A 318 1.23 10.13 -13.10
CA THR A 318 1.81 11.46 -13.31
C THR A 318 3.08 11.29 -14.14
N PRO A 319 3.14 11.83 -15.38
CA PRO A 319 4.20 11.52 -16.30
C PRO A 319 5.54 12.16 -15.89
N PRO A 320 6.69 11.58 -16.33
CA PRO A 320 8.02 12.06 -15.96
C PRO A 320 8.28 13.55 -16.33
N GLU A 321 7.63 14.05 -17.38
CA GLU A 321 7.73 15.45 -17.85
C GLU A 321 6.85 16.43 -17.06
N SER A 322 6.01 15.97 -16.14
CA SER A 322 5.19 16.83 -15.30
C SER A 322 6.05 17.75 -14.40
N ALA A 323 5.53 18.93 -14.09
CA ALA A 323 6.24 19.88 -13.23
C ALA A 323 6.59 19.29 -11.86
N TYR A 324 5.72 18.44 -11.29
CA TYR A 324 5.99 17.76 -10.03
C TYR A 324 7.16 16.79 -10.13
N VAL A 325 7.13 15.85 -11.09
CA VAL A 325 8.19 14.83 -11.24
C VAL A 325 9.51 15.45 -11.61
N GLN A 326 9.53 16.46 -12.51
CA GLN A 326 10.73 17.21 -12.87
C GLN A 326 11.35 17.90 -11.64
N ARG A 327 10.53 18.48 -10.77
CA ARG A 327 11.00 19.16 -9.57
C ARG A 327 11.69 18.22 -8.59
N ILE A 328 11.17 17.01 -8.40
CA ILE A 328 11.72 16.03 -7.47
C ILE A 328 12.74 15.07 -8.11
N SER A 329 13.03 15.21 -9.43
CA SER A 329 13.92 14.30 -10.16
C SER A 329 15.31 14.13 -9.51
N PRO A 330 15.96 15.18 -8.94
CA PRO A 330 17.25 14.98 -8.27
C PRO A 330 17.16 14.04 -7.05
N VAL A 331 16.01 14.03 -6.37
CA VAL A 331 15.77 13.13 -5.24
C VAL A 331 15.49 11.72 -5.75
N LEU A 332 14.69 11.56 -6.82
CA LEU A 332 14.42 10.26 -7.44
C LEU A 332 15.71 9.59 -7.92
N GLU A 333 16.61 10.31 -8.58
CA GLU A 333 17.92 9.81 -9.00
C GLU A 333 18.78 9.39 -7.80
N LYS A 334 18.76 10.18 -6.72
CA LYS A 334 19.51 9.86 -5.50
C LYS A 334 18.91 8.66 -4.77
N LYS A 335 17.58 8.53 -4.70
CA LYS A 335 16.88 7.35 -4.19
C LYS A 335 17.27 6.10 -4.95
N ALA A 336 17.23 6.14 -6.29
CA ALA A 336 17.60 5.02 -7.15
C ALA A 336 19.05 4.58 -6.91
N ARG A 337 20.01 5.53 -6.89
CA ARG A 337 21.42 5.26 -6.66
C ARG A 337 21.69 4.66 -5.28
N LEU A 338 20.96 5.08 -4.25
CA LEU A 338 21.10 4.61 -2.87
C LEU A 338 20.21 3.39 -2.57
N GLY A 339 19.41 2.94 -3.50
CA GLY A 339 18.52 1.80 -3.31
C GLY A 339 17.48 2.02 -2.21
N VAL A 340 16.98 3.26 -2.05
CA VAL A 340 16.22 3.68 -0.85
C VAL A 340 14.85 3.04 -0.75
N ASP A 341 14.16 2.77 -1.84
CA ASP A 341 12.90 2.04 -1.79
C ASP A 341 12.95 0.68 -2.49
N SER A 342 12.06 -0.24 -2.10
CA SER A 342 12.06 -1.60 -2.62
C SER A 342 11.43 -1.73 -3.99
N TRP A 343 10.57 -0.79 -4.39
CA TRP A 343 9.82 -0.85 -5.64
C TRP A 343 10.47 -0.03 -6.75
N GLY A 344 11.04 1.13 -6.41
CA GLY A 344 11.64 2.06 -7.36
C GLY A 344 13.15 1.90 -7.54
N ALA A 345 13.82 1.12 -6.69
CA ALA A 345 15.27 1.02 -6.68
C ALA A 345 15.80 -0.39 -6.36
N VAL A 346 16.89 -0.77 -7.04
CA VAL A 346 17.68 -1.96 -6.73
C VAL A 346 18.82 -1.61 -5.77
N ASP A 347 19.35 -2.57 -5.03
CA ASP A 347 20.37 -2.33 -4.00
C ASP A 347 21.83 -2.46 -4.49
N THR A 348 22.04 -2.68 -5.79
CA THR A 348 23.37 -2.82 -6.39
C THR A 348 24.33 -1.68 -6.07
N GLY A 349 23.82 -0.44 -5.99
CA GLY A 349 24.60 0.75 -5.66
C GLY A 349 25.08 0.81 -4.21
N VAL A 350 24.51 0.02 -3.31
CA VAL A 350 24.81 0.03 -1.87
C VAL A 350 25.29 -1.32 -1.32
N ARG A 351 25.55 -2.30 -2.20
CA ARG A 351 26.08 -3.60 -1.78
C ARG A 351 27.39 -3.47 -1.00
N HIS A 352 28.25 -2.51 -1.34
CA HIS A 352 29.49 -2.20 -0.60
C HIS A 352 29.26 -1.78 0.87
N ILE A 353 28.03 -1.39 1.24
CA ILE A 353 27.61 -1.12 2.61
C ILE A 353 26.92 -2.34 3.23
N LEU A 354 26.03 -3.00 2.46
CA LEU A 354 25.23 -4.11 2.95
C LEU A 354 26.04 -5.38 3.14
N ASP A 355 26.89 -5.76 2.14
CA ASP A 355 27.65 -7.01 2.18
C ASP A 355 28.49 -7.16 3.45
N PRO A 356 29.30 -6.17 3.90
CA PRO A 356 30.10 -6.30 5.12
C PRO A 356 29.25 -6.50 6.39
N ILE A 357 28.06 -5.87 6.45
CA ILE A 357 27.17 -6.03 7.58
C ILE A 357 26.53 -7.42 7.56
N GLU A 358 26.01 -7.84 6.39
CA GLU A 358 25.38 -9.15 6.19
C GLU A 358 26.38 -10.30 6.48
N GLU A 359 27.63 -10.20 6.01
CA GLU A 359 28.70 -11.16 6.28
C GLU A 359 29.04 -11.23 7.78
N THR A 360 29.08 -10.07 8.46
CA THR A 360 29.32 -10.01 9.90
C THR A 360 28.22 -10.73 10.66
N PHE A 361 26.94 -10.46 10.33
CA PHE A 361 25.80 -11.11 10.99
C PHE A 361 25.77 -12.62 10.72
N ALA A 362 26.02 -13.04 9.48
CA ALA A 362 26.06 -14.47 9.12
C ALA A 362 27.16 -15.23 9.88
N LYS A 363 28.30 -14.58 10.14
CA LYS A 363 29.43 -15.18 10.87
C LYS A 363 29.24 -15.18 12.38
N GLU A 364 28.88 -14.03 12.98
CA GLU A 364 28.88 -13.86 14.43
C GLU A 364 27.51 -14.23 15.06
N PHE A 365 26.43 -14.21 14.27
CA PHE A 365 25.07 -14.46 14.72
C PHE A 365 24.31 -15.39 13.74
N PRO A 366 24.80 -16.64 13.50
CA PRO A 366 24.24 -17.53 12.47
C PRO A 366 22.78 -17.92 12.72
N ASP A 367 22.31 -17.88 13.98
CA ASP A 367 20.94 -18.23 14.38
C ASP A 367 20.02 -16.99 14.45
N PHE A 368 20.51 -15.81 14.08
CA PHE A 368 19.70 -14.60 14.07
C PHE A 368 18.77 -14.59 12.83
N ASP A 369 17.52 -14.98 13.03
CA ASP A 369 16.47 -15.07 12.01
C ASP A 369 15.29 -14.14 12.36
N PRO A 370 15.45 -12.80 12.22
CA PRO A 370 14.39 -11.86 12.57
C PRO A 370 13.21 -11.95 11.61
N PHE A 371 12.02 -11.86 12.18
CA PHE A 371 10.77 -11.79 11.44
C PHE A 371 10.73 -10.52 10.54
N PRO A 372 10.16 -10.60 9.33
CA PRO A 372 9.51 -11.76 8.72
C PRO A 372 10.37 -12.55 7.72
N TRP A 373 11.56 -12.08 7.33
CA TRP A 373 12.31 -12.63 6.17
C TRP A 373 13.80 -12.86 6.44
N GLY A 374 14.19 -12.97 7.69
CA GLY A 374 15.58 -13.26 8.08
C GLY A 374 16.51 -12.05 8.09
N SER A 375 17.75 -12.28 8.51
CA SER A 375 18.73 -11.23 8.84
C SER A 375 19.10 -10.35 7.64
N GLN A 376 19.32 -10.93 6.45
CA GLN A 376 19.70 -10.16 5.27
C GLN A 376 18.63 -9.12 4.88
N ARG A 377 17.36 -9.55 4.84
CA ARG A 377 16.27 -8.63 4.49
C ARG A 377 16.03 -7.61 5.59
N TRP A 378 16.14 -8.01 6.85
CA TRP A 378 16.01 -7.12 8.00
C TRP A 378 17.08 -6.01 7.99
N ILE A 379 18.36 -6.36 7.75
CA ILE A 379 19.48 -5.40 7.61
C ILE A 379 19.23 -4.47 6.41
N ALA A 380 18.87 -5.04 5.25
CA ALA A 380 18.63 -4.25 4.05
C ALA A 380 17.51 -3.21 4.25
N LEU A 381 16.41 -3.58 4.91
CA LEU A 381 15.32 -2.67 5.22
C LEU A 381 15.76 -1.55 6.19
N LEU A 382 16.47 -1.91 7.27
CA LEU A 382 16.97 -0.93 8.24
C LEU A 382 17.91 0.08 7.57
N VAL A 383 18.87 -0.39 6.78
CA VAL A 383 19.84 0.48 6.12
C VAL A 383 19.20 1.33 5.03
N ARG A 384 18.43 0.72 4.14
CA ARG A 384 17.89 1.41 2.94
C ARG A 384 16.71 2.31 3.26
N HIS A 385 15.76 1.83 4.07
CA HIS A 385 14.49 2.52 4.30
C HIS A 385 14.50 3.45 5.51
N ILE A 386 15.50 3.33 6.40
CA ILE A 386 15.66 4.20 7.58
C ILE A 386 16.94 5.02 7.44
N LEU A 387 18.12 4.38 7.58
CA LEU A 387 19.38 5.13 7.69
C LEU A 387 19.74 5.95 6.45
N LEU A 388 19.46 5.44 5.24
CA LEU A 388 19.75 6.16 3.98
C LEU A 388 18.55 7.00 3.52
N ALA A 389 17.32 6.66 3.91
CA ALA A 389 16.12 7.36 3.47
C ALA A 389 15.87 8.66 4.26
N GLU A 390 16.04 8.65 5.58
CA GLU A 390 15.76 9.81 6.42
C GLU A 390 16.54 11.08 6.02
N PRO A 391 17.86 11.03 5.75
CA PRO A 391 18.59 12.21 5.27
C PRO A 391 18.05 12.79 3.96
N LEU A 392 17.47 11.96 3.08
CA LEU A 392 16.89 12.41 1.81
C LEU A 392 15.61 13.22 2.01
N VAL A 393 14.95 13.12 3.16
CA VAL A 393 13.76 13.94 3.48
C VAL A 393 14.09 15.44 3.43
N GLY A 394 15.28 15.82 3.90
CA GLY A 394 15.78 17.20 3.78
C GLY A 394 16.02 17.61 2.32
N ASP A 395 16.57 16.71 1.49
CA ASP A 395 16.76 16.97 0.05
C ASP A 395 15.41 17.17 -0.65
N PHE A 396 14.43 16.34 -0.32
CA PHE A 396 13.07 16.45 -0.85
C PHE A 396 12.42 17.78 -0.43
N GLY A 397 12.53 18.17 0.84
CA GLY A 397 12.01 19.45 1.30
C GLY A 397 12.62 20.65 0.52
N ARG A 398 13.94 20.61 0.24
CA ARG A 398 14.62 21.66 -0.55
C ARG A 398 14.06 21.83 -1.96
N CYS A 399 13.52 20.76 -2.56
CA CYS A 399 12.86 20.89 -3.86
C CYS A 399 11.65 21.84 -3.84
N PHE A 400 11.09 22.13 -2.66
CA PHE A 400 9.91 22.98 -2.49
C PHE A 400 10.23 24.34 -1.84
N GLU A 401 11.50 24.64 -1.55
CA GLU A 401 11.89 25.97 -1.02
C GLU A 401 11.67 27.04 -2.08
N GLY A 402 11.09 28.18 -1.66
CA GLY A 402 10.81 29.32 -2.54
C GLY A 402 9.63 29.13 -3.51
N VAL A 403 8.91 28.04 -3.42
CA VAL A 403 7.69 27.79 -4.19
C VAL A 403 6.59 28.76 -3.72
N SER A 404 5.96 29.45 -4.66
CA SER A 404 4.80 30.31 -4.38
C SER A 404 3.55 29.49 -4.07
N LEU A 405 2.53 30.13 -3.51
CA LEU A 405 1.25 29.46 -3.19
C LEU A 405 0.59 28.86 -4.45
N ASP A 406 0.55 29.61 -5.54
CA ASP A 406 -0.04 29.16 -6.80
C ASP A 406 0.77 28.04 -7.46
N GLU A 407 2.10 28.08 -7.33
CA GLU A 407 2.98 27.01 -7.80
C GLU A 407 2.78 25.73 -6.96
N ALA A 408 2.60 25.85 -5.64
CA ALA A 408 2.30 24.72 -4.78
C ALA A 408 0.99 24.00 -5.19
N GLU A 409 -0.06 24.76 -5.47
CA GLU A 409 -1.32 24.21 -6.01
C GLU A 409 -1.12 23.56 -7.39
N SER A 410 -0.34 24.20 -8.28
CA SER A 410 -0.05 23.68 -9.62
C SER A 410 0.73 22.37 -9.58
N LEU A 411 1.69 22.23 -8.65
CA LEU A 411 2.43 20.98 -8.44
C LEU A 411 1.52 19.84 -7.95
N ALA A 412 0.61 20.14 -7.04
CA ALA A 412 -0.38 19.17 -6.58
C ALA A 412 -1.37 18.76 -7.69
N ALA A 413 -1.78 19.71 -8.54
CA ALA A 413 -2.66 19.47 -9.67
C ALA A 413 -2.08 18.53 -10.75
N CYS A 414 -0.75 18.27 -10.76
CA CYS A 414 -0.14 17.27 -11.63
C CYS A 414 -0.70 15.85 -11.41
N PHE A 415 -1.36 15.60 -10.29
CA PHE A 415 -2.03 14.32 -9.99
C PHE A 415 -3.49 14.28 -10.45
N SER A 416 -4.05 15.35 -11.04
CA SER A 416 -5.39 15.30 -11.63
C SER A 416 -5.43 14.36 -12.84
N PHE A 417 -6.58 13.73 -13.08
CA PHE A 417 -6.74 12.76 -14.17
C PHE A 417 -6.33 13.32 -15.53
N ASP A 418 -6.69 14.56 -15.82
CA ASP A 418 -6.40 15.23 -17.10
C ASP A 418 -4.92 15.55 -17.32
N GLN A 419 -4.13 15.62 -16.23
CA GLN A 419 -2.68 15.83 -16.28
C GLN A 419 -1.89 14.51 -16.28
N CYS A 420 -2.55 13.39 -16.04
CA CYS A 420 -1.94 12.07 -15.94
C CYS A 420 -2.00 11.32 -17.27
N ALA A 421 -1.00 10.47 -17.49
CA ALA A 421 -1.01 9.47 -18.54
C ALA A 421 -1.71 8.17 -18.08
N ARG A 422 -2.12 7.34 -19.04
CA ARG A 422 -2.78 6.05 -18.78
C ARG A 422 -1.97 4.91 -19.37
N ARG A 423 -1.97 3.76 -18.70
CA ARG A 423 -1.43 2.51 -19.25
C ARG A 423 -2.54 1.79 -20.04
N ASP A 424 -2.73 2.18 -21.29
CA ASP A 424 -3.83 1.65 -22.13
C ASP A 424 -3.80 0.11 -22.22
N ARG A 425 -2.62 -0.50 -22.29
CA ARG A 425 -2.47 -1.94 -22.30
C ARG A 425 -2.89 -2.60 -20.97
N LEU A 426 -2.61 -1.97 -19.84
CA LEU A 426 -3.10 -2.43 -18.54
C LEU A 426 -4.63 -2.29 -18.48
N ALA A 427 -5.16 -1.15 -18.91
CA ALA A 427 -6.60 -0.92 -18.98
C ALA A 427 -7.31 -1.99 -19.82
N GLU A 428 -6.76 -2.34 -20.98
CA GLU A 428 -7.30 -3.40 -21.84
C GLU A 428 -7.22 -4.78 -21.16
N THR A 429 -6.10 -5.10 -20.51
CA THR A 429 -5.96 -6.37 -19.77
C THR A 429 -7.01 -6.50 -18.66
N LEU A 430 -7.28 -5.41 -17.94
CA LEU A 430 -8.30 -5.41 -16.88
C LEU A 430 -9.71 -5.56 -17.43
N ARG A 431 -10.07 -4.87 -18.53
CA ARG A 431 -11.38 -5.05 -19.19
C ARG A 431 -11.67 -6.48 -19.65
N GLN A 432 -10.62 -7.21 -20.03
CA GLN A 432 -10.76 -8.61 -20.45
C GLN A 432 -10.92 -9.56 -19.28
N ALA A 433 -10.57 -9.13 -18.07
CA ALA A 433 -10.62 -9.93 -16.84
C ALA A 433 -11.87 -9.65 -15.98
N THR A 434 -12.67 -8.63 -16.33
CA THR A 434 -13.94 -8.28 -15.67
C THR A 434 -15.12 -8.75 -16.51
#